data_1bec83952345ae776e373f1e86469f9d
#
_entry.id   1bec83952345ae776e373f1e86469f9d
#
_cell.length_a   1.000
_cell.length_b   1.000
_cell.length_c   1.000
_cell.angle_alpha   90.00
_cell.angle_beta   90.00
_cell.angle_gamma   90.00
#
_symmetry.space_group_name_H-M   'P 1'
#
loop_
_entity.id
_entity.type
_entity.pdbx_description
1 polymer ?
#
loop_
_entity_poly.entity_id
_entity_poly.type
_entity_poly.pdbx_seq_one_letter_code
_entity_poly.pdbx_strand_id
1 'polypeptide(L)'
;LALSEGYFSRRTWGDWLFALLVVAGAVFAFQRYHGAMDVYDKGILVAAVPTAIWLAWLWRPLRTLMLVVAALSLLAIVSYDGDLRRGDTVFWLKYFLSSQSAILWMSVLFFMSTIFYWIGMFARGPAAALEGLGSKLAWVAVTLALVGTMVRWYEGYQIGADIGHIPVSNLYEVFVLFSWITALFYLYYEAQYKTRAMGAFVMLVVSAAVGFLLWYTLVRDAQEIQPLIPALKSWWMKLHVPANFIGYGSF
;
A
#
# COMPACT_ATOMS: atom_id res chain seq x y z
N LEU A 1 -3.27 -42.69 -14.99
CA LEU A 1 -2.32 -41.64 -14.49
C LEU A 1 -2.68 -40.34 -15.20
N ALA A 2 -3.59 -39.54 -14.62
CA ALA A 2 -3.80 -38.18 -15.08
C ALA A 2 -2.51 -37.41 -14.76
N LEU A 3 -1.79 -36.99 -15.78
CA LEU A 3 -0.67 -36.07 -15.65
C LEU A 3 -1.23 -34.83 -14.96
N SER A 4 -0.74 -34.52 -13.77
CA SER A 4 -1.14 -33.29 -13.06
C SER A 4 -0.79 -32.13 -13.99
N GLU A 5 -1.80 -31.38 -14.40
CA GLU A 5 -1.57 -30.17 -15.18
C GLU A 5 -0.52 -29.32 -14.47
N GLY A 6 0.54 -28.95 -15.17
CA GLY A 6 1.65 -28.21 -14.60
C GLY A 6 1.18 -26.88 -14.03
N TYR A 7 1.84 -26.39 -12.98
CA TYR A 7 1.51 -25.12 -12.31
C TYR A 7 1.28 -23.96 -13.29
N PHE A 8 2.04 -23.91 -14.38
CA PHE A 8 1.96 -22.87 -15.40
C PHE A 8 0.81 -23.06 -16.39
N SER A 9 0.38 -24.31 -16.67
CA SER A 9 -0.73 -24.58 -17.61
C SER A 9 -2.09 -24.11 -17.08
N ARG A 10 -2.22 -23.94 -15.76
CA ARG A 10 -3.44 -23.42 -15.10
C ARG A 10 -3.55 -21.91 -15.13
N ARG A 11 -2.55 -21.19 -15.68
CA ARG A 11 -2.55 -19.73 -15.71
C ARG A 11 -3.35 -19.20 -16.89
N THR A 12 -4.20 -18.21 -16.60
CA THR A 12 -5.01 -17.53 -17.61
C THR A 12 -4.16 -16.54 -18.41
N TRP A 13 -4.64 -16.15 -19.58
CA TRP A 13 -4.01 -15.10 -20.37
C TRP A 13 -3.79 -13.81 -19.57
N GLY A 14 -4.76 -13.43 -18.72
CA GLY A 14 -4.63 -12.27 -17.86
C GLY A 14 -3.53 -12.38 -16.79
N ASP A 15 -3.19 -13.61 -16.35
CA ASP A 15 -2.08 -13.84 -15.42
C ASP A 15 -0.73 -13.57 -16.12
N TRP A 16 -0.61 -14.00 -17.38
CA TRP A 16 0.59 -13.76 -18.19
C TRP A 16 0.73 -12.31 -18.60
N LEU A 17 -0.37 -11.64 -18.98
CA LEU A 17 -0.35 -10.20 -19.27
C LEU A 17 0.12 -9.39 -18.05
N PHE A 18 -0.39 -9.71 -16.86
CA PHE A 18 0.07 -9.07 -15.63
C PHE A 18 1.57 -9.29 -15.40
N ALA A 19 2.05 -10.52 -15.55
CA ALA A 19 3.47 -10.83 -15.41
C ALA A 19 4.32 -10.03 -16.42
N LEU A 20 3.87 -9.93 -17.66
CA LEU A 20 4.54 -9.13 -18.70
C LEU A 20 4.60 -7.64 -18.30
N LEU A 21 3.50 -7.07 -17.79
CA LEU A 21 3.46 -5.67 -17.36
C LEU A 21 4.42 -5.41 -16.19
N VAL A 22 4.48 -6.33 -15.20
CA VAL A 22 5.42 -6.20 -14.07
C VAL A 22 6.87 -6.27 -14.54
N VAL A 23 7.20 -7.21 -15.42
CA VAL A 23 8.55 -7.34 -15.99
C VAL A 23 8.90 -6.11 -16.83
N ALA A 24 8.00 -5.65 -17.68
CA ALA A 24 8.22 -4.46 -18.52
C ALA A 24 8.44 -3.21 -17.65
N GLY A 25 7.64 -3.03 -16.60
CA GLY A 25 7.81 -1.95 -15.63
C GLY A 25 9.17 -2.01 -14.91
N ALA A 26 9.60 -3.19 -14.51
CA ALA A 26 10.90 -3.39 -13.88
C ALA A 26 12.07 -3.13 -14.84
N VAL A 27 11.97 -3.57 -16.09
CA VAL A 27 12.98 -3.28 -17.13
C VAL A 27 13.06 -1.78 -17.40
N PHE A 28 11.91 -1.11 -17.52
CA PHE A 28 11.85 0.34 -17.66
C PHE A 28 12.50 1.05 -16.47
N ALA A 29 12.15 0.67 -15.24
CA ALA A 29 12.72 1.24 -14.02
C ALA A 29 14.25 1.03 -13.97
N PHE A 30 14.71 -0.18 -14.31
CA PHE A 30 16.14 -0.47 -14.37
C PHE A 30 16.85 0.38 -15.43
N GLN A 31 16.33 0.45 -16.65
CA GLN A 31 16.94 1.25 -17.73
C GLN A 31 17.00 2.73 -17.38
N ARG A 32 15.96 3.26 -16.72
CA ARG A 32 15.86 4.69 -16.42
C ARG A 32 16.67 5.10 -15.20
N TYR A 33 16.80 4.21 -14.18
CA TYR A 33 17.33 4.56 -12.88
C TYR A 33 18.54 3.75 -12.43
N HIS A 34 19.09 2.84 -13.26
CA HIS A 34 20.21 1.96 -12.88
C HIS A 34 21.45 2.70 -12.35
N GLY A 35 21.68 3.94 -12.81
CA GLY A 35 22.79 4.78 -12.37
C GLY A 35 22.62 5.33 -10.94
N ALA A 36 21.36 5.44 -10.46
CA ALA A 36 21.03 5.86 -9.11
C ALA A 36 20.86 4.67 -8.13
N MET A 37 20.76 3.43 -8.66
CA MET A 37 20.57 2.22 -7.89
C MET A 37 21.90 1.64 -7.43
N ASP A 38 22.03 1.36 -6.14
CA ASP A 38 23.12 0.56 -5.59
C ASP A 38 22.92 -0.95 -5.91
N VAL A 39 23.87 -1.79 -5.49
CA VAL A 39 23.81 -3.26 -5.72
C VAL A 39 22.60 -3.87 -5.01
N TYR A 40 22.26 -3.36 -3.84
CA TYR A 40 21.11 -3.85 -3.04
C TYR A 40 19.78 -3.45 -3.66
N ASP A 41 19.64 -2.23 -4.17
CA ASP A 41 18.45 -1.77 -4.89
C ASP A 41 18.17 -2.63 -6.14
N LYS A 42 19.22 -2.97 -6.88
CA LYS A 42 19.12 -3.89 -8.03
C LYS A 42 18.69 -5.30 -7.59
N GLY A 43 19.26 -5.80 -6.49
CA GLY A 43 18.87 -7.08 -5.90
C GLY A 43 17.41 -7.10 -5.44
N ILE A 44 16.96 -6.04 -4.77
CA ILE A 44 15.56 -5.88 -4.34
C ILE A 44 14.62 -5.84 -5.56
N LEU A 45 14.96 -5.09 -6.60
CA LEU A 45 14.15 -5.03 -7.83
C LEU A 45 14.01 -6.41 -8.47
N VAL A 46 15.13 -7.16 -8.59
CA VAL A 46 15.13 -8.52 -9.16
C VAL A 46 14.28 -9.48 -8.32
N ALA A 47 14.32 -9.38 -6.99
CA ALA A 47 13.53 -10.22 -6.09
C ALA A 47 12.03 -9.81 -6.06
N ALA A 48 11.74 -8.52 -6.14
CA ALA A 48 10.38 -8.00 -6.08
C ALA A 48 9.52 -8.45 -7.28
N VAL A 49 10.10 -8.56 -8.48
CA VAL A 49 9.40 -8.95 -9.70
C VAL A 49 8.74 -10.34 -9.59
N PRO A 50 9.50 -11.43 -9.35
CA PRO A 50 8.90 -12.76 -9.22
C PRO A 50 7.96 -12.85 -8.00
N THR A 51 8.27 -12.14 -6.90
CA THR A 51 7.43 -12.12 -5.72
C THR A 51 6.08 -11.47 -6.01
N ALA A 52 6.05 -10.32 -6.67
CA ALA A 52 4.80 -9.64 -7.06
C ALA A 52 3.96 -10.49 -8.01
N ILE A 53 4.60 -11.13 -9.01
CA ILE A 53 3.92 -12.03 -9.94
C ILE A 53 3.34 -13.23 -9.19
N TRP A 54 4.12 -13.87 -8.33
CA TRP A 54 3.69 -15.03 -7.56
C TRP A 54 2.53 -14.71 -6.63
N LEU A 55 2.59 -13.61 -5.88
CA LEU A 55 1.51 -13.16 -4.99
C LEU A 55 0.23 -12.83 -5.76
N ALA A 56 0.33 -12.15 -6.91
CA ALA A 56 -0.82 -11.85 -7.76
C ALA A 56 -1.43 -13.10 -8.40
N TRP A 57 -0.63 -14.14 -8.65
CA TRP A 57 -1.10 -15.43 -9.12
C TRP A 57 -1.72 -16.27 -8.01
N LEU A 58 -1.26 -16.10 -6.77
CA LEU A 58 -1.83 -16.75 -5.60
C LEU A 58 -3.21 -16.16 -5.25
N TRP A 59 -3.34 -14.84 -5.33
CA TRP A 59 -4.56 -14.15 -4.93
C TRP A 59 -4.93 -13.05 -5.93
N ARG A 60 -5.91 -13.34 -6.77
CA ARG A 60 -6.33 -12.46 -7.88
C ARG A 60 -6.71 -11.04 -7.48
N PRO A 61 -7.40 -10.77 -6.35
CA PRO A 61 -7.69 -9.40 -5.93
C PRO A 61 -6.44 -8.54 -5.74
N LEU A 62 -5.33 -9.13 -5.32
CA LEU A 62 -4.06 -8.41 -5.18
C LEU A 62 -3.54 -7.88 -6.53
N ARG A 63 -3.76 -8.65 -7.62
CA ARG A 63 -3.44 -8.20 -8.98
C ARG A 63 -4.18 -6.90 -9.34
N THR A 64 -5.49 -6.87 -9.07
CA THR A 64 -6.30 -5.67 -9.32
C THR A 64 -5.83 -4.50 -8.46
N LEU A 65 -5.55 -4.74 -7.17
CA LEU A 65 -4.99 -3.74 -6.27
C LEU A 65 -3.69 -3.16 -6.82
N MET A 66 -2.72 -4.01 -7.19
CA MET A 66 -1.43 -3.56 -7.73
C MET A 66 -1.58 -2.71 -9.00
N LEU A 67 -2.47 -3.09 -9.92
CA LEU A 67 -2.72 -2.34 -11.15
C LEU A 67 -3.37 -0.98 -10.86
N VAL A 68 -4.35 -0.93 -9.96
CA VAL A 68 -5.02 0.33 -9.58
C VAL A 68 -4.05 1.26 -8.85
N VAL A 69 -3.27 0.74 -7.90
CA VAL A 69 -2.24 1.51 -7.19
C VAL A 69 -1.21 2.06 -8.18
N ALA A 70 -0.72 1.25 -9.11
CA ALA A 70 0.24 1.70 -10.13
C ALA A 70 -0.38 2.81 -11.01
N ALA A 71 -1.60 2.63 -11.49
CA ALA A 71 -2.28 3.61 -12.33
C ALA A 71 -2.50 4.94 -11.62
N LEU A 72 -3.01 4.91 -10.37
CA LEU A 72 -3.25 6.13 -9.59
C LEU A 72 -1.97 6.83 -9.17
N SER A 73 -0.92 6.07 -8.80
CA SER A 73 0.38 6.64 -8.45
C SER A 73 1.05 7.29 -9.66
N LEU A 74 1.01 6.64 -10.83
CA LEU A 74 1.53 7.23 -12.07
C LEU A 74 0.73 8.48 -12.47
N LEU A 75 -0.60 8.46 -12.33
CA LEU A 75 -1.43 9.64 -12.57
C LEU A 75 -1.02 10.80 -11.66
N ALA A 76 -0.78 10.54 -10.37
CA ALA A 76 -0.30 11.55 -9.43
C ALA A 76 1.07 12.11 -9.87
N ILE A 77 2.04 11.24 -10.16
CA ILE A 77 3.40 11.60 -10.57
C ILE A 77 3.36 12.47 -11.85
N VAL A 78 2.61 12.07 -12.87
CA VAL A 78 2.43 12.86 -14.10
C VAL A 78 1.76 14.20 -13.81
N SER A 79 0.80 14.23 -12.86
CA SER A 79 0.11 15.46 -12.49
C SER A 79 1.02 16.46 -11.76
N TYR A 80 2.02 15.98 -11.01
CA TYR A 80 3.05 16.84 -10.40
C TYR A 80 3.98 17.48 -11.44
N ASP A 81 4.29 16.81 -12.53
CA ASP A 81 5.15 17.32 -13.61
C ASP A 81 6.47 17.94 -13.10
N GLY A 82 7.04 17.34 -12.06
CA GLY A 82 8.28 17.79 -11.42
C GLY A 82 8.17 19.03 -10.51
N ASP A 83 6.98 19.59 -10.29
CA ASP A 83 6.77 20.75 -9.40
C ASP A 83 5.82 20.37 -8.24
N LEU A 84 6.35 20.30 -7.02
CA LEU A 84 5.57 19.99 -5.81
C LEU A 84 4.46 20.97 -5.52
N ARG A 85 4.60 22.25 -5.92
CA ARG A 85 3.55 23.27 -5.73
C ARG A 85 2.25 22.94 -6.46
N ARG A 86 2.31 22.08 -7.47
CA ARG A 86 1.11 21.57 -8.15
C ARG A 86 0.22 20.72 -7.24
N GLY A 87 0.77 20.20 -6.15
CA GLY A 87 -0.01 19.54 -5.10
C GLY A 87 -1.13 20.40 -4.52
N ASP A 88 -0.93 21.73 -4.47
CA ASP A 88 -1.93 22.68 -3.95
C ASP A 88 -2.86 23.24 -5.03
N THR A 89 -2.49 23.17 -6.30
CA THR A 89 -3.19 23.82 -7.41
C THR A 89 -3.96 22.86 -8.29
N VAL A 90 -3.46 21.65 -8.48
CA VAL A 90 -4.12 20.60 -9.29
C VAL A 90 -5.17 19.89 -8.46
N PHE A 91 -6.43 19.95 -8.89
CA PHE A 91 -7.58 19.42 -8.16
C PHE A 91 -7.39 17.98 -7.64
N TRP A 92 -6.97 17.07 -8.53
CA TRP A 92 -6.80 15.65 -8.16
C TRP A 92 -5.69 15.43 -7.15
N LEU A 93 -4.59 16.19 -7.22
CA LEU A 93 -3.52 16.13 -6.24
C LEU A 93 -3.99 16.69 -4.90
N LYS A 94 -4.52 17.91 -4.90
CA LYS A 94 -4.94 18.61 -3.70
C LYS A 94 -5.94 17.82 -2.85
N TYR A 95 -6.91 17.17 -3.49
CA TYR A 95 -8.02 16.55 -2.77
C TYR A 95 -7.94 15.03 -2.65
N PHE A 96 -7.12 14.33 -3.46
CA PHE A 96 -7.16 12.87 -3.50
C PHE A 96 -5.80 12.18 -3.57
N LEU A 97 -4.88 12.65 -4.43
CA LEU A 97 -3.72 11.85 -4.86
C LEU A 97 -2.38 12.35 -4.34
N SER A 98 -2.26 13.55 -3.73
CA SER A 98 -1.05 13.88 -2.98
C SER A 98 -0.90 12.92 -1.80
N SER A 99 0.32 12.71 -1.33
CA SER A 99 0.57 11.74 -0.26
C SER A 99 -0.28 12.03 0.99
N GLN A 100 -0.35 13.29 1.38
CA GLN A 100 -1.13 13.73 2.55
C GLN A 100 -2.63 13.53 2.35
N SER A 101 -3.18 13.91 1.18
CA SER A 101 -4.60 13.73 0.88
C SER A 101 -4.99 12.27 0.80
N ALA A 102 -4.19 11.44 0.15
CA ALA A 102 -4.44 10.00 0.05
C ALA A 102 -4.42 9.32 1.44
N ILE A 103 -3.46 9.67 2.31
CA ILE A 103 -3.38 9.13 3.67
C ILE A 103 -4.52 9.66 4.56
N LEU A 104 -4.97 10.91 4.36
CA LEU A 104 -6.14 11.42 5.06
C LEU A 104 -7.41 10.64 4.67
N TRP A 105 -7.64 10.42 3.38
CA TRP A 105 -8.77 9.61 2.93
C TRP A 105 -8.68 8.15 3.38
N MET A 106 -7.48 7.55 3.34
CA MET A 106 -7.23 6.25 3.97
C MET A 106 -7.75 6.23 5.41
N SER A 107 -7.40 7.26 6.19
CA SER A 107 -7.76 7.36 7.60
C SER A 107 -9.28 7.42 7.80
N VAL A 108 -9.95 8.28 7.06
CA VAL A 108 -11.43 8.41 7.08
C VAL A 108 -12.09 7.08 6.71
N LEU A 109 -11.60 6.42 5.66
CA LEU A 109 -12.20 5.17 5.18
C LEU A 109 -11.97 4.00 6.14
N PHE A 110 -10.84 3.93 6.84
CA PHE A 110 -10.65 2.91 7.88
C PHE A 110 -11.59 3.12 9.07
N PHE A 111 -11.80 4.36 9.53
CA PHE A 111 -12.81 4.64 10.55
C PHE A 111 -14.22 4.25 10.08
N MET A 112 -14.61 4.64 8.88
CA MET A 112 -15.90 4.24 8.31
C MET A 112 -16.03 2.73 8.20
N SER A 113 -14.99 2.04 7.71
CA SER A 113 -14.95 0.58 7.63
C SER A 113 -15.19 -0.06 9.00
N THR A 114 -14.51 0.42 10.04
CA THR A 114 -14.67 -0.04 11.41
C THR A 114 -16.13 0.12 11.87
N ILE A 115 -16.72 1.30 11.66
CA ILE A 115 -18.12 1.57 12.03
C ILE A 115 -19.05 0.58 11.34
N PHE A 116 -18.89 0.35 10.04
CA PHE A 116 -19.78 -0.56 9.30
C PHE A 116 -19.62 -2.03 9.72
N TYR A 117 -18.41 -2.48 10.04
CA TYR A 117 -18.21 -3.82 10.58
C TYR A 117 -18.85 -3.97 11.97
N TRP A 118 -18.73 -2.96 12.85
CA TRP A 118 -19.36 -2.99 14.18
C TRP A 118 -20.89 -2.96 14.08
N ILE A 119 -21.45 -2.08 13.27
CA ILE A 119 -22.90 -2.04 13.06
C ILE A 119 -23.39 -3.37 12.47
N GLY A 120 -22.67 -3.93 11.48
CA GLY A 120 -22.99 -5.23 10.88
C GLY A 120 -22.98 -6.36 11.89
N MET A 121 -22.02 -6.39 12.80
CA MET A 121 -21.90 -7.41 13.85
C MET A 121 -23.12 -7.43 14.81
N PHE A 122 -23.73 -6.27 15.07
CA PHE A 122 -24.91 -6.17 15.96
C PHE A 122 -26.24 -6.14 15.23
N ALA A 123 -26.25 -5.95 13.92
CA ALA A 123 -27.48 -5.82 13.13
C ALA A 123 -28.17 -7.19 12.96
N ARG A 124 -29.48 -7.24 13.21
CA ARG A 124 -30.29 -8.46 13.12
C ARG A 124 -30.81 -8.79 11.70
N GLY A 125 -30.67 -7.89 10.74
CA GLY A 125 -31.22 -8.05 9.39
C GLY A 125 -30.19 -7.78 8.28
N PRO A 126 -29.71 -6.54 8.09
CA PRO A 126 -28.82 -6.17 7.00
C PRO A 126 -27.31 -6.46 7.28
N ALA A 127 -26.99 -7.29 8.27
CA ALA A 127 -25.62 -7.55 8.74
C ALA A 127 -24.63 -7.79 7.59
N ALA A 128 -24.94 -8.73 6.70
CA ALA A 128 -24.05 -9.09 5.59
C ALA A 128 -23.80 -7.94 4.59
N ALA A 129 -24.79 -7.06 4.41
CA ALA A 129 -24.65 -5.89 3.54
C ALA A 129 -23.75 -4.82 4.18
N LEU A 130 -23.91 -4.57 5.47
CA LEU A 130 -23.12 -3.60 6.23
C LEU A 130 -21.65 -4.04 6.37
N GLU A 131 -21.42 -5.30 6.74
CA GLU A 131 -20.08 -5.87 6.76
C GLU A 131 -19.44 -5.88 5.36
N GLY A 132 -20.24 -6.14 4.31
CA GLY A 132 -19.81 -6.05 2.93
C GLY A 132 -19.40 -4.63 2.51
N LEU A 133 -20.07 -3.61 3.03
CA LEU A 133 -19.69 -2.22 2.83
C LEU A 133 -18.40 -1.89 3.60
N GLY A 134 -18.27 -2.37 4.85
CA GLY A 134 -17.04 -2.27 5.62
C GLY A 134 -15.83 -2.83 4.87
N SER A 135 -15.97 -4.03 4.30
CA SER A 135 -14.92 -4.67 3.49
C SER A 135 -14.54 -3.85 2.25
N LYS A 136 -15.53 -3.32 1.52
CA LYS A 136 -15.26 -2.45 0.34
C LYS A 136 -14.52 -1.17 0.73
N LEU A 137 -14.91 -0.54 1.83
CA LEU A 137 -14.24 0.65 2.35
C LEU A 137 -12.80 0.34 2.75
N ALA A 138 -12.55 -0.81 3.39
CA ALA A 138 -11.20 -1.26 3.72
C ALA A 138 -10.33 -1.46 2.45
N TRP A 139 -10.88 -2.03 1.37
CA TRP A 139 -10.18 -2.14 0.09
C TRP A 139 -9.78 -0.79 -0.49
N VAL A 140 -10.69 0.20 -0.47
CA VAL A 140 -10.39 1.55 -0.95
C VAL A 140 -9.36 2.23 -0.03
N ALA A 141 -9.47 2.06 1.28
CA ALA A 141 -8.50 2.58 2.25
C ALA A 141 -7.09 2.02 2.01
N VAL A 142 -6.96 0.70 1.83
CA VAL A 142 -5.67 0.06 1.49
C VAL A 142 -5.13 0.58 0.16
N THR A 143 -5.98 0.77 -0.84
CA THR A 143 -5.57 1.35 -2.14
C THR A 143 -4.99 2.74 -1.95
N LEU A 144 -5.67 3.63 -1.22
CA LEU A 144 -5.20 4.99 -0.98
C LEU A 144 -3.97 5.04 -0.07
N ALA A 145 -3.85 4.14 0.90
CA ALA A 145 -2.64 3.99 1.70
C ALA A 145 -1.41 3.68 0.84
N LEU A 146 -1.55 2.73 -0.07
CA LEU A 146 -0.48 2.35 -1.00
C LEU A 146 -0.16 3.48 -2.00
N VAL A 147 -1.17 4.14 -2.55
CA VAL A 147 -0.98 5.31 -3.43
C VAL A 147 -0.26 6.43 -2.66
N GLY A 148 -0.73 6.76 -1.45
CA GLY A 148 -0.10 7.77 -0.60
C GLY A 148 1.36 7.43 -0.28
N THR A 149 1.67 6.16 -0.01
CA THR A 149 3.04 5.68 0.21
C THR A 149 3.92 5.85 -1.04
N MET A 150 3.43 5.45 -2.22
CA MET A 150 4.19 5.58 -3.48
C MET A 150 4.41 7.04 -3.87
N VAL A 151 3.37 7.87 -3.73
CA VAL A 151 3.45 9.30 -4.04
C VAL A 151 4.37 10.02 -3.05
N ARG A 152 4.33 9.67 -1.75
CA ARG A 152 5.26 10.21 -0.75
C ARG A 152 6.71 9.89 -1.07
N TRP A 153 6.96 8.69 -1.57
CA TRP A 153 8.29 8.30 -2.03
C TRP A 153 8.77 9.20 -3.18
N TYR A 154 7.91 9.46 -4.15
CA TYR A 154 8.19 10.40 -5.23
C TYR A 154 8.40 11.82 -4.73
N GLU A 155 7.50 12.34 -3.88
CA GLU A 155 7.60 13.69 -3.29
C GLU A 155 8.94 13.88 -2.55
N GLY A 156 9.40 12.88 -1.80
CA GLY A 156 10.69 12.90 -1.11
C GLY A 156 11.87 13.13 -2.07
N TYR A 157 11.90 12.45 -3.20
CA TYR A 157 12.94 12.65 -4.21
C TYR A 157 12.83 13.99 -4.95
N GLN A 158 11.64 14.58 -5.03
CA GLN A 158 11.46 15.93 -5.60
C GLN A 158 11.93 17.04 -4.66
N ILE A 159 11.91 16.81 -3.34
CA ILE A 159 12.45 17.75 -2.34
C ILE A 159 13.98 17.75 -2.44
N GLY A 160 14.61 16.60 -2.54
CA GLY A 160 16.07 16.47 -2.67
C GLY A 160 16.51 15.03 -2.78
N ALA A 161 17.57 14.78 -3.53
CA ALA A 161 18.11 13.43 -3.72
C ALA A 161 18.63 12.77 -2.43
N ASP A 162 19.05 13.58 -1.46
CA ASP A 162 19.51 13.18 -0.13
C ASP A 162 18.35 13.03 0.88
N ILE A 163 17.16 13.55 0.54
CA ILE A 163 15.92 13.45 1.32
C ILE A 163 15.10 12.26 0.85
N GLY A 164 15.13 11.96 -0.45
CA GLY A 164 14.39 10.86 -1.07
C GLY A 164 14.81 9.48 -0.52
N HIS A 165 13.86 8.77 0.08
CA HIS A 165 14.04 7.40 0.57
C HIS A 165 12.70 6.67 0.60
N ILE A 166 12.74 5.34 0.74
CA ILE A 166 11.53 4.54 0.93
C ILE A 166 10.80 5.03 2.19
N PRO A 167 9.47 5.28 2.14
CA PRO A 167 8.73 5.88 3.26
C PRO A 167 8.43 4.86 4.36
N VAL A 168 9.46 4.49 5.09
CA VAL A 168 9.44 3.60 6.28
C VAL A 168 10.45 4.07 7.33
N SER A 169 10.77 5.36 7.32
CA SER A 169 11.87 5.95 8.06
C SER A 169 11.46 6.58 9.40
N ASN A 170 10.25 7.00 9.52
CA ASN A 170 9.70 7.63 10.72
C ASN A 170 8.44 6.93 11.19
N LEU A 171 8.01 7.28 12.40
CA LEU A 171 6.88 6.64 13.05
C LEU A 171 5.56 6.84 12.27
N TYR A 172 5.38 8.00 11.63
CA TYR A 172 4.21 8.29 10.78
C TYR A 172 4.12 7.29 9.61
N GLU A 173 5.20 7.13 8.85
CA GLU A 173 5.28 6.23 7.70
C GLU A 173 5.11 4.76 8.10
N VAL A 174 5.66 4.40 9.25
CA VAL A 174 5.56 3.07 9.83
C VAL A 174 4.13 2.75 10.26
N PHE A 175 3.37 3.70 10.81
CA PHE A 175 1.96 3.48 11.14
C PHE A 175 1.06 3.43 9.91
N VAL A 176 1.39 4.15 8.82
CA VAL A 176 0.74 3.96 7.51
C VAL A 176 0.99 2.53 7.00
N LEU A 177 2.25 2.08 7.03
CA LEU A 177 2.65 0.72 6.64
C LEU A 177 1.91 -0.34 7.45
N PHE A 178 1.90 -0.24 8.78
CA PHE A 178 1.18 -1.16 9.67
C PHE A 178 -0.31 -1.22 9.34
N SER A 179 -0.94 -0.06 9.15
CA SER A 179 -2.37 0.02 8.91
C SER A 179 -2.79 -0.72 7.64
N TRP A 180 -2.11 -0.50 6.51
CA TRP A 180 -2.50 -1.15 5.26
C TRP A 180 -2.06 -2.62 5.20
N ILE A 181 -0.92 -3.01 5.80
CA ILE A 181 -0.50 -4.42 5.86
C ILE A 181 -1.50 -5.23 6.68
N THR A 182 -1.85 -4.77 7.89
CA THR A 182 -2.80 -5.45 8.77
C THR A 182 -4.18 -5.58 8.10
N ALA A 183 -4.68 -4.49 7.49
CA ALA A 183 -5.94 -4.51 6.77
C ALA A 183 -5.91 -5.47 5.57
N LEU A 184 -4.80 -5.50 4.81
CA LEU A 184 -4.65 -6.38 3.65
C LEU A 184 -4.60 -7.86 4.05
N PHE A 185 -3.90 -8.20 5.13
CA PHE A 185 -3.91 -9.55 5.69
C PHE A 185 -5.32 -9.96 6.11
N TYR A 186 -6.03 -9.08 6.80
CA TYR A 186 -7.42 -9.35 7.17
C TYR A 186 -8.30 -9.61 5.93
N LEU A 187 -8.21 -8.76 4.91
CA LEU A 187 -8.98 -8.92 3.67
C LEU A 187 -8.64 -10.22 2.93
N TYR A 188 -7.38 -10.67 2.99
CA TYR A 188 -6.99 -11.98 2.49
C TYR A 188 -7.67 -13.11 3.27
N TYR A 189 -7.63 -13.07 4.61
CA TYR A 189 -8.28 -14.07 5.45
C TYR A 189 -9.81 -14.04 5.31
N GLU A 190 -10.43 -12.85 5.24
CA GLU A 190 -11.86 -12.71 4.95
C GLU A 190 -12.25 -13.45 3.66
N ALA A 191 -11.47 -13.27 2.60
CA ALA A 191 -11.70 -13.93 1.32
C ALA A 191 -11.47 -15.43 1.39
N GLN A 192 -10.43 -15.88 2.10
CA GLN A 192 -10.05 -17.28 2.20
C GLN A 192 -11.04 -18.07 3.04
N TYR A 193 -11.46 -17.56 4.18
CA TYR A 193 -12.38 -18.24 5.10
C TYR A 193 -13.86 -17.88 4.85
N LYS A 194 -14.15 -16.97 3.93
CA LYS A 194 -15.49 -16.50 3.58
C LYS A 194 -16.30 -16.02 4.79
N THR A 195 -15.63 -15.39 5.75
CA THR A 195 -16.22 -14.88 6.98
C THR A 195 -15.76 -13.45 7.26
N ARG A 196 -16.65 -12.63 7.81
CA ARG A 196 -16.37 -11.25 8.22
C ARG A 196 -16.39 -11.03 9.72
N ALA A 197 -16.54 -12.12 10.48
CA ALA A 197 -16.73 -12.06 11.92
C ALA A 197 -15.62 -11.30 12.68
N MET A 198 -14.37 -11.36 12.19
CA MET A 198 -13.24 -10.68 12.82
C MET A 198 -13.05 -9.23 12.35
N GLY A 199 -13.81 -8.78 11.34
CA GLY A 199 -13.65 -7.47 10.72
C GLY A 199 -13.75 -6.31 11.70
N ALA A 200 -14.72 -6.36 12.60
CA ALA A 200 -14.93 -5.35 13.63
C ALA A 200 -13.69 -5.18 14.53
N PHE A 201 -13.07 -6.28 14.94
CA PHE A 201 -11.92 -6.27 15.84
C PHE A 201 -10.63 -5.85 15.13
N VAL A 202 -10.35 -6.41 13.97
CA VAL A 202 -9.14 -6.07 13.20
C VAL A 202 -9.19 -4.61 12.75
N MET A 203 -10.33 -4.13 12.22
CA MET A 203 -10.46 -2.74 11.81
C MET A 203 -10.42 -1.78 13.01
N LEU A 204 -10.81 -2.21 14.21
CA LEU A 204 -10.62 -1.42 15.43
C LEU A 204 -9.13 -1.21 15.73
N VAL A 205 -8.31 -2.25 15.62
CA VAL A 205 -6.84 -2.14 15.80
C VAL A 205 -6.25 -1.22 14.75
N VAL A 206 -6.64 -1.37 13.47
CA VAL A 206 -6.22 -0.48 12.38
C VAL A 206 -6.64 0.96 12.66
N SER A 207 -7.89 1.18 13.11
CA SER A 207 -8.39 2.52 13.45
C SER A 207 -7.66 3.14 14.64
N ALA A 208 -7.26 2.35 15.63
CA ALA A 208 -6.45 2.85 16.74
C ALA A 208 -5.06 3.32 16.26
N ALA A 209 -4.42 2.55 15.36
CA ALA A 209 -3.16 2.94 14.73
C ALA A 209 -3.31 4.23 13.91
N VAL A 210 -4.39 4.34 13.13
CA VAL A 210 -4.73 5.55 12.36
C VAL A 210 -5.06 6.73 13.28
N GLY A 211 -5.75 6.51 14.39
CA GLY A 211 -6.01 7.54 15.40
C GLY A 211 -4.72 8.10 15.99
N PHE A 212 -3.77 7.23 16.32
CA PHE A 212 -2.44 7.63 16.75
C PHE A 212 -1.71 8.43 15.64
N LEU A 213 -1.75 7.97 14.40
CA LEU A 213 -1.14 8.65 13.25
C LEU A 213 -1.68 10.09 13.10
N LEU A 214 -3.00 10.28 13.17
CA LEU A 214 -3.63 11.60 13.08
C LEU A 214 -3.25 12.49 14.26
N TRP A 215 -3.25 11.95 15.48
CA TRP A 215 -2.77 12.69 16.64
C TRP A 215 -1.31 13.12 16.48
N TYR A 216 -0.45 12.22 16.01
CA TYR A 216 0.97 12.48 15.81
C TYR A 216 1.22 13.52 14.73
N THR A 217 0.40 13.53 13.69
CA THR A 217 0.38 14.57 12.64
C THR A 217 0.03 15.94 13.23
N LEU A 218 -1.04 16.04 14.05
CA LEU A 218 -1.52 17.31 14.60
C LEU A 218 -0.60 17.90 15.68
N VAL A 219 0.10 17.06 16.44
CA VAL A 219 0.93 17.49 17.59
C VAL A 219 2.40 17.65 17.23
N ARG A 220 2.89 16.94 16.24
CA ARG A 220 4.32 16.86 15.90
C ARG A 220 4.65 17.20 14.45
N ASP A 221 3.66 17.58 13.63
CA ASP A 221 3.82 17.80 12.19
C ASP A 221 4.52 16.61 11.49
N ALA A 222 4.21 15.40 11.97
CA ALA A 222 4.90 14.17 11.60
C ALA A 222 4.73 13.77 10.12
N GLN A 223 3.81 14.41 9.41
CA GLN A 223 3.58 14.26 7.98
C GLN A 223 4.68 14.90 7.13
N GLU A 224 5.48 15.81 7.68
CA GLU A 224 6.57 16.43 6.93
C GLU A 224 7.61 15.40 6.50
N ILE A 225 8.10 15.55 5.26
CA ILE A 225 9.16 14.69 4.72
C ILE A 225 10.51 15.28 5.15
N GLN A 226 11.23 14.54 5.98
CA GLN A 226 12.51 14.99 6.53
C GLN A 226 13.65 14.10 6.01
N PRO A 227 14.90 14.60 6.00
CA PRO A 227 16.07 13.80 5.65
C PRO A 227 16.20 12.58 6.56
N LEU A 228 16.68 11.48 5.98
CA LEU A 228 16.93 10.26 6.73
C LEU A 228 18.03 10.47 7.78
N ILE A 229 17.75 10.17 9.03
CA ILE A 229 18.74 10.24 10.09
C ILE A 229 19.90 9.25 9.83
N PRO A 230 21.15 9.58 10.19
CA PRO A 230 22.31 8.76 9.86
C PRO A 230 22.21 7.30 10.28
N ALA A 231 21.57 7.01 11.42
CA ALA A 231 21.36 5.66 11.92
C ALA A 231 20.50 4.78 11.00
N LEU A 232 19.63 5.38 10.19
CA LEU A 232 18.74 4.69 9.24
C LEU A 232 19.28 4.68 7.80
N LYS A 233 20.44 5.30 7.54
CA LYS A 233 21.08 5.31 6.21
C LYS A 233 21.75 3.95 5.91
N SER A 234 21.02 2.86 6.12
CA SER A 234 21.49 1.50 5.84
C SER A 234 20.54 0.84 4.84
N TRP A 235 21.12 0.11 3.86
CA TRP A 235 20.32 -0.71 2.95
C TRP A 235 19.44 -1.73 3.70
N TRP A 236 19.88 -2.17 4.89
CA TRP A 236 19.18 -3.12 5.75
C TRP A 236 17.80 -2.61 6.18
N MET A 237 17.63 -1.31 6.35
CA MET A 237 16.34 -0.70 6.67
C MET A 237 15.27 -1.04 5.63
N LYS A 238 15.63 -1.06 4.34
CA LYS A 238 14.71 -1.34 3.23
C LYS A 238 14.07 -2.74 3.30
N LEU A 239 14.74 -3.69 3.98
CA LEU A 239 14.26 -5.07 4.15
C LEU A 239 13.74 -5.32 5.57
N HIS A 240 14.47 -4.87 6.58
CA HIS A 240 14.19 -5.19 7.99
C HIS A 240 12.86 -4.58 8.47
N VAL A 241 12.61 -3.31 8.17
CA VAL A 241 11.40 -2.64 8.61
C VAL A 241 10.14 -3.27 8.00
N PRO A 242 10.00 -3.42 6.68
CA PRO A 242 8.84 -4.10 6.12
C PRO A 242 8.67 -5.53 6.61
N ALA A 243 9.77 -6.29 6.77
CA ALA A 243 9.70 -7.67 7.26
C ALA A 243 9.16 -7.75 8.70
N ASN A 244 9.58 -6.85 9.59
CA ASN A 244 9.03 -6.78 10.94
C ASN A 244 7.53 -6.46 10.95
N PHE A 245 7.09 -5.51 10.10
CA PHE A 245 5.67 -5.14 10.04
C PHE A 245 4.79 -6.20 9.37
N ILE A 246 5.34 -7.00 8.46
CA ILE A 246 4.68 -8.23 7.99
C ILE A 246 4.46 -9.19 9.18
N GLY A 247 5.47 -9.37 10.02
CA GLY A 247 5.36 -10.16 11.25
C GLY A 247 4.27 -9.61 12.18
N TYR A 248 4.32 -8.33 12.55
CA TYR A 248 3.34 -7.71 13.44
C TYR A 248 1.92 -7.72 12.88
N GLY A 249 1.74 -7.52 11.58
CA GLY A 249 0.41 -7.54 10.95
C GLY A 249 -0.19 -8.94 10.79
N SER A 250 0.62 -10.01 10.96
CA SER A 250 0.16 -11.40 10.86
C SER A 250 -0.29 -12.00 12.21
N PHE A 251 0.02 -11.37 13.33
CA PHE A 251 -0.44 -11.74 14.68
C PHE A 251 -1.74 -11.04 15.04
#